data_68d1a258163daa576dc8a381f067145a
#
_entry.id   68d1a258163daa576dc8a381f067145a
#
_cell.length_a   1.000
_cell.length_b   1.000
_cell.length_c   1.000
_cell.angle_alpha   90.00
_cell.angle_beta   90.00
_cell.angle_gamma   90.00
#
_symmetry.space_group_name_H-M   'P 1'
#
loop_
_entity.id
_entity.type
_entity.pdbx_description
1 polymer ?
#
loop_
_entity_poly.entity_id
_entity_poly.type
_entity_poly.pdbx_seq_one_letter_code
_entity_poly.pdbx_strand_id
1 'polypeptide(L)'
;LLSARAYVSGETVFLPPEAVCAAAGMSTSWSEDNGTLTLSVPGAVLTGHKGDGYFEADGRYIYAPDGWLVRGDVLYLPGDTIERLFGIEVSVSAARLELSTDKLAVISGGANYYELNYDAELLYWLPQIINAEAKFEPLAGQIGVGNVVMNRLSSPYFPDTIFEVIY
;
A
#
# COMPACT_ATOMS: atom_id res chain seq x y z
N LEU A 1 12.62 10.88 19.66
CA LEU A 1 13.55 11.25 18.57
C LEU A 1 13.83 10.01 17.75
N LEU A 2 13.51 10.04 16.46
CA LEU A 2 13.89 8.97 15.54
C LEU A 2 15.42 8.92 15.43
N SER A 3 15.99 7.74 15.52
CA SER A 3 17.43 7.51 15.41
C SER A 3 17.95 7.57 13.96
N ALA A 4 17.06 7.74 12.98
CA ALA A 4 17.38 7.74 11.58
C ALA A 4 16.93 9.04 10.87
N ARG A 5 17.61 9.36 9.76
CA ARG A 5 17.33 10.55 8.98
C ARG A 5 16.21 10.28 7.98
N ALA A 6 15.24 11.20 7.90
CA ALA A 6 14.32 11.26 6.76
C ALA A 6 15.06 11.72 5.51
N TYR A 7 14.56 11.31 4.34
CA TYR A 7 15.06 11.79 3.05
C TYR A 7 13.92 12.51 2.32
N VAL A 8 14.23 13.63 1.69
CA VAL A 8 13.26 14.40 0.92
C VAL A 8 13.66 14.37 -0.54
N SER A 9 12.75 14.05 -1.43
CA SER A 9 12.93 14.08 -2.88
C SER A 9 11.70 14.73 -3.53
N GLY A 10 11.90 15.93 -4.08
CA GLY A 10 10.78 16.74 -4.53
C GLY A 10 9.86 17.10 -3.36
N GLU A 11 8.59 16.79 -3.48
CA GLU A 11 7.58 16.99 -2.43
C GLU A 11 7.40 15.74 -1.53
N THR A 12 8.04 14.64 -1.88
CA THR A 12 7.89 13.38 -1.15
C THR A 12 8.93 13.27 -0.03
N VAL A 13 8.45 12.97 1.15
CA VAL A 13 9.27 12.63 2.31
C VAL A 13 9.37 11.13 2.42
N PHE A 14 10.58 10.62 2.53
CA PHE A 14 10.86 9.20 2.71
C PHE A 14 11.35 8.93 4.12
N LEU A 15 10.74 7.94 4.77
CA LEU A 15 11.00 7.56 6.15
C LEU A 15 11.48 6.11 6.22
N PRO A 16 12.47 5.80 7.07
CA PRO A 16 12.86 4.43 7.32
C PRO A 16 11.82 3.75 8.22
N PRO A 17 11.12 2.71 7.73
CA PRO A 17 10.09 2.01 8.50
C PRO A 17 10.65 1.39 9.78
N GLU A 18 11.90 0.96 9.76
CA GLU A 18 12.59 0.44 10.95
C GLU A 18 12.60 1.46 12.09
N ALA A 19 12.97 2.71 11.82
CA ALA A 19 13.00 3.75 12.84
C ALA A 19 11.61 4.15 13.34
N VAL A 20 10.61 4.15 12.44
CA VAL A 20 9.21 4.42 12.80
C VAL A 20 8.69 3.31 13.71
N CYS A 21 8.88 2.06 13.32
CA CYS A 21 8.46 0.91 14.12
C CYS A 21 9.16 0.85 15.47
N ALA A 22 10.48 1.06 15.51
CA ALA A 22 11.23 1.09 16.75
C ALA A 22 10.73 2.17 17.73
N ALA A 23 10.39 3.35 17.22
CA ALA A 23 9.81 4.42 18.03
C ALA A 23 8.44 4.07 18.62
N ALA A 24 7.74 3.15 17.99
CA ALA A 24 6.43 2.65 18.41
C ALA A 24 6.48 1.33 19.20
N GLY A 25 7.66 0.81 19.46
CA GLY A 25 7.83 -0.49 20.12
C GLY A 25 7.46 -1.69 19.24
N MET A 26 7.45 -1.49 17.93
CA MET A 26 7.21 -2.51 16.91
C MET A 26 8.53 -2.99 16.31
N SER A 27 8.51 -4.08 15.57
CA SER A 27 9.68 -4.62 14.89
C SER A 27 9.52 -4.69 13.39
N THR A 28 10.66 -4.61 12.68
CA THR A 28 10.72 -4.74 11.23
C THR A 28 11.79 -5.75 10.84
N SER A 29 11.61 -6.36 9.68
CA SER A 29 12.64 -7.15 9.02
C SER A 29 12.64 -6.79 7.54
N TRP A 30 13.79 -6.40 7.03
CA TRP A 30 14.02 -6.14 5.62
C TRP A 30 15.00 -7.16 5.04
N SER A 31 14.61 -7.82 3.96
CA SER A 31 15.45 -8.73 3.21
C SER A 31 15.69 -8.15 1.81
N GLU A 32 16.91 -7.74 1.54
CA GLU A 32 17.29 -7.17 0.25
C GLU A 32 17.28 -8.22 -0.87
N ASP A 33 17.66 -9.46 -0.54
CA ASP A 33 17.78 -10.57 -1.51
C ASP A 33 16.47 -10.87 -2.23
N ASN A 34 15.35 -10.81 -1.51
CA ASN A 34 14.01 -11.08 -2.06
C ASN A 34 13.10 -9.83 -2.09
N GLY A 35 13.63 -8.67 -1.70
CA GLY A 35 12.89 -7.42 -1.68
C GLY A 35 11.71 -7.40 -0.72
N THR A 36 11.74 -8.18 0.38
CA THR A 36 10.61 -8.31 1.30
C THR A 36 10.80 -7.47 2.55
N LEU A 37 9.81 -6.65 2.86
CA LEU A 37 9.67 -5.96 4.14
C LEU A 37 8.55 -6.59 4.96
N THR A 38 8.88 -6.97 6.17
CA THR A 38 7.91 -7.46 7.16
C THR A 38 7.84 -6.49 8.33
N LEU A 39 6.64 -6.07 8.70
CA LEU A 39 6.35 -5.18 9.80
C LEU A 39 5.52 -5.97 10.82
N SER A 40 6.07 -6.19 12.01
CA SER A 40 5.35 -6.86 13.10
C SER A 40 4.76 -5.80 14.02
N VAL A 41 3.46 -5.65 13.94
CA VAL A 41 2.66 -4.72 14.74
C VAL A 41 1.80 -5.50 15.73
N PRO A 42 1.33 -4.92 16.84
CA PRO A 42 0.43 -5.62 17.75
C PRO A 42 -0.82 -6.13 17.02
N GLY A 43 -1.01 -7.44 16.99
CA GLY A 43 -2.18 -8.10 16.41
C GLY A 43 -2.10 -8.39 14.91
N ALA A 44 -1.04 -7.99 14.21
CA ALA A 44 -0.90 -8.29 12.78
C ALA A 44 0.57 -8.34 12.32
N VAL A 45 0.79 -9.00 11.20
CA VAL A 45 2.06 -8.96 10.46
C VAL A 45 1.74 -8.46 9.06
N LEU A 46 2.42 -7.38 8.68
CA LEU A 46 2.30 -6.83 7.33
C LEU A 46 3.50 -7.27 6.52
N THR A 47 3.26 -7.74 5.32
CA THR A 47 4.32 -8.12 4.38
C THR A 47 4.13 -7.36 3.07
N GLY A 48 5.19 -6.74 2.60
CA GLY A 48 5.21 -6.08 1.29
C GLY A 48 6.46 -6.48 0.52
N HIS A 49 6.35 -6.49 -0.80
CA HIS A 49 7.48 -6.75 -1.68
C HIS A 49 7.79 -5.50 -2.52
N LYS A 50 9.07 -5.24 -2.67
CA LYS A 50 9.54 -4.12 -3.49
C LYS A 50 9.08 -4.29 -4.94
N GLY A 51 8.34 -3.30 -5.43
CA GLY A 51 7.73 -3.31 -6.75
C GLY A 51 6.26 -3.69 -6.76
N ASP A 52 5.75 -4.27 -5.68
CA ASP A 52 4.31 -4.43 -5.49
C ASP A 52 3.72 -3.11 -5.00
N GLY A 53 2.57 -2.77 -5.50
CA GLY A 53 1.86 -1.56 -5.07
C GLY A 53 1.05 -1.75 -3.79
N TYR A 54 1.38 -2.72 -2.94
CA TYR A 54 0.58 -3.06 -1.76
C TYR A 54 1.40 -3.76 -0.67
N PHE A 55 0.83 -3.76 0.54
CA PHE A 55 1.20 -4.65 1.64
C PHE A 55 0.06 -5.63 1.92
N GLU A 56 0.40 -6.84 2.29
CA GLU A 56 -0.54 -7.86 2.73
C GLU A 56 -0.55 -7.98 4.26
N ALA A 57 -1.74 -8.13 4.84
CA ALA A 57 -1.95 -8.45 6.24
C ALA A 57 -3.21 -9.31 6.39
N ASP A 58 -3.06 -10.54 6.85
CA ASP A 58 -4.19 -11.47 7.10
C ASP A 58 -5.17 -11.61 5.92
N GLY A 59 -4.63 -11.72 4.70
CA GLY A 59 -5.41 -11.83 3.47
C GLY A 59 -6.05 -10.51 3.01
N ARG A 60 -5.62 -9.39 3.55
CA ARG A 60 -6.05 -8.04 3.14
C ARG A 60 -4.89 -7.29 2.52
N TYR A 61 -5.21 -6.41 1.60
CA TYR A 61 -4.22 -5.66 0.84
C TYR A 61 -4.34 -4.17 1.15
N ILE A 62 -3.21 -3.55 1.50
CA ILE A 62 -3.10 -2.12 1.75
C ILE A 62 -2.36 -1.51 0.58
N TYR A 63 -3.03 -0.64 -0.17
CA TYR A 63 -2.45 0.02 -1.31
C TYR A 63 -1.30 0.94 -0.91
N ALA A 64 -0.14 0.74 -1.52
CA ALA A 64 1.08 1.50 -1.31
C ALA A 64 1.81 1.71 -2.65
N PRO A 65 1.27 2.55 -3.56
CA PRO A 65 1.70 2.65 -4.95
C PRO A 65 3.07 3.27 -5.14
N ASP A 66 3.51 4.05 -4.16
CA ASP A 66 4.72 4.84 -4.29
C ASP A 66 5.96 4.00 -4.01
N GLY A 67 6.96 4.15 -4.87
CA GLY A 67 8.15 3.31 -4.89
C GLY A 67 8.95 3.31 -3.59
N TRP A 68 9.53 2.18 -3.28
CA TRP A 68 10.46 2.03 -2.18
C TRP A 68 11.84 2.49 -2.59
N LEU A 69 12.53 3.19 -1.71
CA LEU A 69 13.87 3.70 -1.92
C LEU A 69 14.85 2.98 -0.99
N VAL A 70 15.90 2.39 -1.56
CA VAL A 70 17.01 1.82 -0.78
C VAL A 70 18.24 2.72 -0.96
N ARG A 71 18.83 3.14 0.15
CA ARG A 71 20.07 3.92 0.17
C ARG A 71 21.05 3.34 1.18
N GLY A 72 22.16 2.83 0.65
CA GLY A 72 23.04 1.95 1.44
C GLY A 72 22.22 0.75 1.89
N ASP A 73 22.31 0.42 3.16
CA ASP A 73 21.59 -0.72 3.76
C ASP A 73 20.22 -0.32 4.34
N VAL A 74 19.76 0.91 4.10
CA VAL A 74 18.53 1.44 4.70
C VAL A 74 17.42 1.51 3.66
N LEU A 75 16.31 0.84 3.97
CA LEU A 75 15.05 0.97 3.25
C LEU A 75 14.30 2.22 3.71
N TYR A 76 13.68 2.90 2.76
CA TYR A 76 12.80 4.05 2.98
C TYR A 76 11.48 3.83 2.28
N LEU A 77 10.40 4.19 2.94
CA LEU A 77 9.06 4.26 2.38
C LEU A 77 8.60 5.73 2.30
N PRO A 78 7.76 6.08 1.31
CA PRO A 78 7.09 7.37 1.29
C PRO A 78 6.30 7.63 2.56
N GLY A 79 6.24 8.89 3.00
CA GLY A 79 5.49 9.30 4.17
C GLY A 79 4.02 8.87 4.11
N ASP A 80 3.38 9.08 2.96
CA ASP A 80 1.99 8.67 2.73
C ASP A 80 1.77 7.15 2.90
N THR A 81 2.76 6.34 2.49
CA THR A 81 2.71 4.89 2.75
C THR A 81 2.79 4.59 4.24
N ILE A 82 3.68 5.27 4.96
CA ILE A 82 3.79 5.15 6.42
C ILE A 82 2.48 5.58 7.11
N GLU A 83 1.88 6.68 6.67
CA GLU A 83 0.58 7.13 7.21
C GLU A 83 -0.51 6.06 7.04
N ARG A 84 -0.59 5.47 5.85
CA ARG A 84 -1.58 4.41 5.55
C ARG A 84 -1.33 3.14 6.35
N LEU A 85 -0.07 2.70 6.44
CA LEU A 85 0.29 1.47 7.14
C LEU A 85 0.05 1.55 8.65
N PHE A 86 0.25 2.72 9.25
CA PHE A 86 0.24 2.88 10.70
C PHE A 86 -0.90 3.76 11.22
N GLY A 87 -1.71 4.34 10.33
CA GLY A 87 -2.77 5.26 10.72
C GLY A 87 -2.27 6.51 11.45
N ILE A 88 -1.03 6.91 11.17
CA ILE A 88 -0.40 8.09 11.76
C ILE A 88 -0.40 9.27 10.79
N GLU A 89 -0.20 10.46 11.30
CA GLU A 89 0.00 11.66 10.50
C GLU A 89 1.48 12.02 10.48
N VAL A 90 2.02 12.23 9.28
CA VAL A 90 3.41 12.65 9.04
C VAL A 90 3.40 14.12 8.67
N SER A 91 3.88 14.98 9.54
CA SER A 91 4.03 16.40 9.24
C SER A 91 5.49 16.81 9.16
N VAL A 92 5.82 17.58 8.13
CA VAL A 92 7.17 18.07 7.87
C VAL A 92 7.17 19.59 7.92
N SER A 93 7.96 20.15 8.81
CA SER A 93 8.31 21.58 8.80
C SER A 93 9.77 21.75 8.41
N ALA A 94 10.16 22.98 8.04
CA ALA A 94 11.48 23.28 7.46
C ALA A 94 12.73 22.73 8.19
N ALA A 95 12.59 22.27 9.43
CA ALA A 95 13.68 21.69 10.23
C ALA A 95 13.27 20.50 11.09
N ARG A 96 12.03 20.04 11.02
CA ARG A 96 11.50 19.03 11.93
C ARG A 96 10.47 18.13 11.28
N LEU A 97 10.63 16.84 11.45
CA LEU A 97 9.64 15.83 11.14
C LEU A 97 8.90 15.47 12.43
N GLU A 98 7.60 15.58 12.43
CA GLU A 98 6.74 15.17 13.53
C GLU A 98 5.89 13.97 13.09
N LEU A 99 5.87 12.92 13.91
CA LEU A 99 4.99 11.79 13.77
C LEU A 99 4.00 11.84 14.94
N SER A 100 2.71 11.82 14.64
CA SER A 100 1.68 11.70 15.67
C SER A 100 1.63 10.26 16.16
N THR A 101 2.33 9.98 17.27
CA THR A 101 2.36 8.64 17.87
C THR A 101 1.14 8.33 18.74
N ASP A 102 0.33 9.32 19.07
CA ASP A 102 -0.88 9.16 19.89
C ASP A 102 -1.96 8.31 19.19
N LYS A 103 -1.84 8.16 17.89
CA LYS A 103 -2.68 7.33 17.02
C LYS A 103 -1.93 6.17 16.37
N LEU A 104 -0.77 5.80 16.85
CA LEU A 104 -0.26 4.46 16.59
C LEU A 104 -1.23 3.44 17.22
N ALA A 105 -2.47 3.67 16.94
CA ALA A 105 -3.47 2.66 16.93
C ALA A 105 -3.01 1.73 15.83
N VAL A 106 -1.99 0.98 16.22
CA VAL A 106 -1.96 -0.35 15.84
C VAL A 106 -3.18 -0.60 15.01
N ILE A 107 -2.94 -0.95 13.85
CA ILE A 107 -3.90 -1.66 13.07
C ILE A 107 -4.34 -2.86 13.90
N SER A 108 -5.26 -2.62 14.81
CA SER A 108 -5.73 -3.60 15.76
C SER A 108 -6.53 -4.63 14.98
N GLY A 109 -5.96 -5.81 14.85
CA GLY A 109 -6.68 -6.97 14.35
C GLY A 109 -7.12 -6.92 12.90
N GLY A 110 -6.45 -6.17 12.03
CA GLY A 110 -6.78 -6.12 10.60
C GLY A 110 -8.24 -5.69 10.29
N ALA A 111 -8.99 -5.20 11.29
CA ALA A 111 -10.39 -4.87 11.13
C ALA A 111 -10.61 -3.55 10.38
N ASN A 112 -9.62 -2.66 10.34
CA ASN A 112 -9.80 -1.29 9.86
C ASN A 112 -8.82 -0.88 8.76
N TYR A 113 -8.17 -1.83 8.13
CA TYR A 113 -7.50 -1.53 6.88
C TYR A 113 -8.55 -1.35 5.82
N TYR A 114 -9.07 -0.13 5.69
CA TYR A 114 -10.13 0.18 4.77
C TYR A 114 -11.23 -0.90 4.77
N GLU A 115 -12.44 -0.53 5.13
CA GLU A 115 -13.66 -1.28 4.78
C GLU A 115 -13.88 -1.28 3.25
N LEU A 116 -12.79 -1.38 2.51
CA LEU A 116 -12.84 -1.66 1.11
C LEU A 116 -12.86 -3.18 1.02
N ASN A 117 -14.07 -3.71 0.88
CA ASN A 117 -14.28 -5.05 0.37
C ASN A 117 -13.67 -5.12 -1.03
N TYR A 118 -12.35 -5.21 -1.11
CA TYR A 118 -11.70 -5.58 -2.33
C TYR A 118 -11.88 -7.09 -2.47
N ASP A 119 -12.68 -7.46 -3.44
CA ASP A 119 -12.64 -8.78 -3.99
C ASP A 119 -11.22 -9.01 -4.54
N ALA A 120 -10.51 -10.00 -4.02
CA ALA A 120 -9.15 -10.32 -4.44
C ALA A 120 -9.12 -10.71 -5.94
N GLU A 121 -10.17 -11.35 -6.43
CA GLU A 121 -10.33 -11.66 -7.85
C GLU A 121 -10.50 -10.39 -8.68
N LEU A 122 -11.27 -9.42 -8.19
CA LEU A 122 -11.44 -8.13 -8.85
C LEU A 122 -10.10 -7.39 -8.98
N LEU A 123 -9.31 -7.34 -7.91
CA LEU A 123 -7.98 -6.70 -7.93
C LEU A 123 -7.00 -7.42 -8.86
N TYR A 124 -7.12 -8.72 -8.98
CA TYR A 124 -6.26 -9.49 -9.86
C TYR A 124 -6.66 -9.34 -11.34
N TRP A 125 -7.94 -9.51 -11.68
CA TRP A 125 -8.39 -9.58 -13.06
C TRP A 125 -8.65 -8.23 -13.71
N LEU A 126 -9.17 -7.23 -12.96
CA LEU A 126 -9.52 -5.93 -13.53
C LEU A 126 -8.31 -5.19 -14.13
N PRO A 127 -7.14 -5.11 -13.48
CA PRO A 127 -5.97 -4.51 -14.09
C PRO A 127 -5.48 -5.27 -15.34
N GLN A 128 -5.61 -6.59 -15.36
CA GLN A 128 -5.18 -7.39 -16.50
C GLN A 128 -6.04 -7.14 -17.72
N ILE A 129 -7.37 -7.10 -17.58
CA ILE A 129 -8.25 -6.81 -18.70
C ILE A 129 -8.08 -5.37 -19.18
N ILE A 130 -7.93 -4.40 -18.28
CA ILE A 130 -7.65 -3.01 -18.66
C ILE A 130 -6.34 -2.93 -19.44
N ASN A 131 -5.29 -3.62 -19.00
CA ASN A 131 -4.01 -3.65 -19.69
C ASN A 131 -4.10 -4.36 -21.05
N ALA A 132 -4.87 -5.43 -21.16
CA ALA A 132 -5.05 -6.16 -22.41
C ALA A 132 -5.80 -5.31 -23.46
N GLU A 133 -6.86 -4.63 -23.06
CA GLU A 133 -7.75 -3.90 -23.95
C GLU A 133 -7.33 -2.44 -24.21
N ALA A 134 -6.68 -1.80 -23.23
CA ALA A 134 -6.46 -0.35 -23.25
C ALA A 134 -5.05 0.08 -22.83
N LYS A 135 -4.05 -0.79 -22.94
CA LYS A 135 -2.66 -0.51 -22.52
C LYS A 135 -2.09 0.79 -23.07
N PHE A 136 -2.41 1.11 -24.33
CA PHE A 136 -1.88 2.27 -25.04
C PHE A 136 -2.88 3.42 -25.14
N GLU A 137 -4.06 3.26 -24.54
CA GLU A 137 -5.08 4.30 -24.51
C GLU A 137 -4.80 5.34 -23.42
N PRO A 138 -5.26 6.58 -23.59
CA PRO A 138 -5.28 7.56 -22.51
C PRO A 138 -6.00 7.04 -21.28
N LEU A 139 -5.68 7.58 -20.10
CA LEU A 139 -6.29 7.17 -18.82
C LEU A 139 -7.83 7.10 -18.89
N ALA A 140 -8.47 8.03 -19.59
CA ALA A 140 -9.93 8.02 -19.79
C ALA A 140 -10.42 6.75 -20.51
N GLY A 141 -9.67 6.25 -21.48
CA GLY A 141 -9.97 4.99 -22.18
C GLY A 141 -9.80 3.78 -21.26
N GLN A 142 -8.74 3.77 -20.47
CA GLN A 142 -8.49 2.72 -19.46
C GLN A 142 -9.60 2.68 -18.40
N ILE A 143 -10.02 3.85 -17.89
CA ILE A 143 -11.16 3.97 -16.98
C ILE A 143 -12.46 3.48 -17.65
N GLY A 144 -12.64 3.78 -18.94
CA GLY A 144 -13.79 3.32 -19.72
C GLY A 144 -13.91 1.79 -19.74
N VAL A 145 -12.80 1.09 -20.00
CA VAL A 145 -12.77 -0.38 -19.97
C VAL A 145 -13.10 -0.90 -18.57
N GLY A 146 -12.48 -0.35 -17.53
CA GLY A 146 -12.78 -0.72 -16.16
C GLY A 146 -14.26 -0.55 -15.79
N ASN A 147 -14.86 0.58 -16.18
CA ASN A 147 -16.28 0.85 -15.95
C ASN A 147 -17.21 -0.14 -16.67
N VAL A 148 -16.86 -0.57 -17.88
CA VAL A 148 -17.65 -1.59 -18.60
C VAL A 148 -17.68 -2.91 -17.82
N VAL A 149 -16.53 -3.37 -17.33
CA VAL A 149 -16.43 -4.59 -16.53
C VAL A 149 -17.25 -4.46 -15.24
N MET A 150 -17.07 -3.36 -14.51
CA MET A 150 -17.80 -3.11 -13.24
C MET A 150 -19.32 -3.00 -13.46
N ASN A 151 -19.76 -2.38 -14.54
CA ASN A 151 -21.17 -2.29 -14.88
C ASN A 151 -21.77 -3.67 -15.22
N ARG A 152 -21.00 -4.54 -15.90
CA ARG A 152 -21.43 -5.91 -16.16
C ARG A 152 -21.58 -6.71 -14.87
N LEU A 153 -20.60 -6.65 -13.97
CA LEU A 153 -20.65 -7.28 -12.66
C LEU A 153 -21.87 -6.85 -11.82
N SER A 154 -22.30 -5.60 -11.99
CA SER A 154 -23.45 -5.06 -11.27
C SER A 154 -24.78 -5.32 -11.97
N SER A 155 -24.78 -5.97 -13.13
CA SER A 155 -25.96 -6.15 -13.96
C SER A 155 -26.51 -7.58 -13.84
N PRO A 156 -27.83 -7.74 -13.59
CA PRO A 156 -28.43 -9.07 -13.50
C PRO A 156 -28.48 -9.82 -14.84
N TYR A 157 -28.01 -9.23 -15.93
CA TYR A 157 -27.94 -9.84 -17.25
C TYR A 157 -26.58 -10.45 -17.58
N PHE A 158 -25.61 -10.32 -16.68
CA PHE A 158 -24.26 -10.85 -16.81
C PHE A 158 -23.94 -11.75 -15.61
N PRO A 159 -22.91 -12.60 -15.72
CA PRO A 159 -22.39 -13.33 -14.57
C PRO A 159 -21.97 -12.41 -13.42
N ASP A 160 -21.96 -12.93 -12.20
CA ASP A 160 -21.68 -12.18 -10.98
C ASP A 160 -20.22 -12.30 -10.52
N THR A 161 -19.37 -13.02 -11.27
CA THR A 161 -17.93 -13.09 -11.04
C THR A 161 -17.15 -12.37 -12.12
N ILE A 162 -16.05 -11.70 -11.75
CA ILE A 162 -15.22 -10.98 -12.73
C ILE A 162 -14.63 -11.92 -13.77
N PHE A 163 -14.25 -13.14 -13.37
CA PHE A 163 -13.69 -14.13 -14.27
C PHE A 163 -14.68 -14.47 -15.39
N GLU A 164 -15.93 -14.78 -15.06
CA GLU A 164 -16.99 -15.12 -16.03
C GLU A 164 -17.45 -13.91 -16.87
N VAL A 165 -17.26 -12.69 -16.36
CA VAL A 165 -17.56 -11.47 -17.14
C VAL A 165 -16.50 -11.22 -18.21
N ILE A 166 -15.25 -11.67 -17.98
CA ILE A 166 -14.11 -11.47 -18.89
C ILE A 166 -13.99 -12.62 -19.90
N TYR A 167 -14.25 -13.85 -19.49
CA TYR A 167 -14.12 -15.08 -20.29
C TYR A 167 -15.46 -15.74 -20.56
#